data_18bab1358a6c4912f04f681eb68f5e86
#
_entry.id   18bab1358a6c4912f04f681eb68f5e86
#
_cell.length_a   1.000
_cell.length_b   1.000
_cell.length_c   1.000
_cell.angle_alpha   90.00
_cell.angle_beta   90.00
_cell.angle_gamma   90.00
#
_symmetry.space_group_name_H-M   'P 1'
#
loop_
_entity.id
_entity.type
_entity.pdbx_description
1 polymer ?
#
loop_
_entity_poly.entity_id
_entity_poly.type
_entity_poly.pdbx_seq_one_letter_code
_entity_poly.pdbx_strand_id
1 'polypeptide(L)'
;MFYQCPKCKRVWQYPLEKCPECFLNLKRFESKKLEVIGISRVLIPSPMHPKVPYFVLLLEDENGNKFVQKAMKECKIGDKFEIKESQNKNSVVIWRVKYDLYEAISKIIFLLDGLKLDQNKKILILPTLVSVCHPHERENTHPEVLRELIEILIEKGAKAENIKVAGQSQSDTPIEAMAKKSQILFVCQENRVEFWDLRKRNFKRIEKEGLVFEISEEVFKNDLIINLPILKLDSKLGIKGAMENLLRFWKKESYLGQKYLYGEEELILKFKNALPEVLNIADGTIIPKSNGQSVILDLVLGSFNPQNLDRIFAEIAMIPLPAYLKSVKLEEIEILGRQIAEVQWDLERA
;
A
#
# COMPACT_ATOMS: atom_id res chain seq x y z
N MET A 1 -5.64 -1.14 -19.00
CA MET A 1 -4.87 0.07 -19.32
C MET A 1 -3.93 -0.25 -20.47
N PHE A 2 -3.87 0.63 -21.47
CA PHE A 2 -3.05 0.50 -22.67
C PHE A 2 -2.19 1.73 -22.87
N TYR A 3 -1.14 1.56 -23.66
CA TYR A 3 -0.17 2.61 -24.00
C TYR A 3 -0.12 2.76 -25.52
N GLN A 4 -0.50 3.93 -26.05
CA GLN A 4 -0.56 4.18 -27.48
C GLN A 4 0.47 5.20 -27.92
N CYS A 5 1.15 4.89 -29.01
CA CYS A 5 2.03 5.85 -29.66
C CYS A 5 1.21 6.94 -30.37
N PRO A 6 1.49 8.23 -30.12
CA PRO A 6 0.76 9.32 -30.78
C PRO A 6 1.03 9.38 -32.28
N LYS A 7 2.18 8.84 -32.75
CA LYS A 7 2.60 8.87 -34.16
C LYS A 7 2.14 7.62 -34.93
N CYS A 8 2.60 6.42 -34.54
CA CYS A 8 2.29 5.19 -35.28
C CYS A 8 0.99 4.51 -34.84
N LYS A 9 0.33 5.02 -33.81
CA LYS A 9 -0.92 4.50 -33.24
C LYS A 9 -0.87 3.07 -32.68
N ARG A 10 0.29 2.42 -32.68
CA ARG A 10 0.47 1.10 -32.06
C ARG A 10 0.17 1.16 -30.59
N VAL A 11 -0.35 0.07 -30.08
CA VAL A 11 -0.82 -0.09 -28.69
C VAL A 11 -0.07 -1.23 -28.02
N TRP A 12 0.34 -1.01 -26.79
CA TRP A 12 1.00 -2.00 -25.93
C TRP A 12 0.22 -2.18 -24.64
N GLN A 13 0.23 -3.40 -24.12
CA GLN A 13 -0.41 -3.76 -22.87
C GLN A 13 0.47 -3.50 -21.63
N TYR A 14 1.78 -3.29 -21.82
CA TYR A 14 2.71 -3.08 -20.71
C TYR A 14 3.15 -1.62 -20.63
N PRO A 15 3.59 -1.18 -19.44
CA PRO A 15 4.12 0.16 -19.26
C PRO A 15 5.45 0.31 -20.00
N LEU A 16 5.40 0.87 -21.18
CA LEU A 16 6.55 1.35 -21.91
C LEU A 16 6.54 2.88 -21.83
N GLU A 17 7.68 3.48 -21.52
CA GLU A 17 7.80 4.94 -21.53
C GLU A 17 7.73 5.48 -22.96
N LYS A 18 8.45 4.84 -23.88
CA LYS A 18 8.59 5.27 -25.27
C LYS A 18 8.22 4.17 -26.24
N CYS A 19 7.68 4.59 -27.37
CA CYS A 19 7.44 3.72 -28.49
C CYS A 19 8.76 3.14 -29.03
N PRO A 20 8.92 1.83 -29.14
CA PRO A 20 10.16 1.22 -29.64
C PRO A 20 10.53 1.62 -31.07
N GLU A 21 9.56 2.06 -31.88
CA GLU A 21 9.80 2.44 -33.29
C GLU A 21 9.90 3.94 -33.50
N CYS A 22 9.13 4.70 -32.75
CA CYS A 22 9.03 6.15 -32.95
C CYS A 22 9.80 6.95 -31.90
N PHE A 23 10.27 6.32 -30.83
CA PHE A 23 10.96 6.91 -29.68
C PHE A 23 10.19 8.07 -29.00
N LEU A 24 8.87 8.18 -29.24
CA LEU A 24 7.99 9.16 -28.64
C LEU A 24 7.35 8.58 -27.38
N ASN A 25 7.11 9.43 -26.39
CA ASN A 25 6.40 9.06 -25.18
C ASN A 25 5.00 8.52 -25.52
N LEU A 26 4.63 7.42 -24.89
CA LEU A 26 3.34 6.80 -25.11
C LEU A 26 2.24 7.53 -24.31
N LYS A 27 1.05 7.59 -24.90
CA LYS A 27 -0.16 8.08 -24.21
C LYS A 27 -0.90 6.91 -23.61
N ARG A 28 -1.29 7.05 -22.35
CA ARG A 28 -2.15 6.13 -21.64
C ARG A 28 -3.60 6.27 -22.13
N PHE A 29 -4.28 5.15 -22.29
CA PHE A 29 -5.73 5.13 -22.42
C PHE A 29 -6.32 3.86 -21.78
N GLU A 30 -7.60 3.91 -21.46
CA GLU A 30 -8.33 2.81 -20.88
C GLU A 30 -9.46 2.41 -21.80
N SER A 31 -9.61 1.12 -22.00
CA SER A 31 -10.75 0.55 -22.70
C SER A 31 -11.88 0.36 -21.71
N LYS A 32 -13.09 0.74 -22.14
CA LYS A 32 -14.28 0.63 -21.27
C LYS A 32 -15.08 -0.65 -21.51
N LYS A 33 -14.97 -1.21 -22.71
CA LYS A 33 -15.68 -2.42 -23.10
C LYS A 33 -14.71 -3.45 -23.65
N LEU A 34 -14.88 -4.69 -23.19
CA LEU A 34 -14.07 -5.82 -23.62
C LEU A 34 -14.96 -6.96 -24.03
N GLU A 35 -14.56 -7.70 -25.06
CA GLU A 35 -15.22 -8.91 -25.51
C GLU A 35 -14.24 -10.08 -25.53
N VAL A 36 -14.66 -11.25 -25.07
CA VAL A 36 -13.86 -12.48 -25.14
C VAL A 36 -13.91 -13.02 -26.55
N ILE A 37 -12.77 -13.00 -27.24
CA ILE A 37 -12.64 -13.53 -28.61
C ILE A 37 -11.89 -14.85 -28.69
N GLY A 38 -11.31 -15.31 -27.55
CA GLY A 38 -10.64 -16.61 -27.45
C GLY A 38 -10.47 -17.05 -26.01
N ILE A 39 -10.44 -18.36 -25.80
CA ILE A 39 -10.28 -18.98 -24.48
C ILE A 39 -9.32 -20.17 -24.58
N SER A 40 -8.43 -20.30 -23.60
CA SER A 40 -7.63 -21.50 -23.37
C SER A 40 -7.70 -21.91 -21.90
N ARG A 41 -7.94 -23.17 -21.62
CA ARG A 41 -7.92 -23.71 -20.25
C ARG A 41 -6.54 -24.28 -19.94
N VAL A 42 -5.94 -23.85 -18.85
CA VAL A 42 -4.63 -24.30 -18.38
C VAL A 42 -4.83 -25.27 -17.22
N LEU A 43 -4.32 -26.47 -17.38
CA LEU A 43 -4.45 -27.59 -16.42
C LEU A 43 -3.12 -27.91 -15.73
N ILE A 44 -2.00 -27.48 -16.31
CA ILE A 44 -0.66 -27.78 -15.78
C ILE A 44 -0.19 -26.55 -14.99
N PRO A 45 0.10 -26.71 -13.68
CA PRO A 45 0.60 -25.60 -12.88
C PRO A 45 2.02 -25.20 -13.30
N SER A 46 2.35 -23.95 -13.06
CA SER A 46 3.71 -23.43 -13.18
C SER A 46 4.12 -22.73 -11.89
N PRO A 47 5.42 -22.51 -11.64
CA PRO A 47 5.88 -21.77 -10.46
C PRO A 47 5.24 -20.38 -10.33
N MET A 48 4.91 -19.74 -11.46
CA MET A 48 4.25 -18.42 -11.49
C MET A 48 2.72 -18.53 -11.33
N HIS A 49 2.13 -19.68 -11.61
CA HIS A 49 0.69 -19.94 -11.57
C HIS A 49 0.41 -21.33 -10.99
N PRO A 50 0.60 -21.52 -9.67
CA PRO A 50 0.49 -22.86 -9.04
C PRO A 50 -0.96 -23.36 -8.96
N LYS A 51 -1.96 -22.45 -8.94
CA LYS A 51 -3.38 -22.85 -8.92
C LYS A 51 -3.90 -23.12 -10.33
N VAL A 52 -4.42 -24.32 -10.54
CA VAL A 52 -5.09 -24.77 -11.76
C VAL A 52 -6.42 -25.46 -11.40
N PRO A 53 -7.43 -25.49 -12.28
CA PRO A 53 -7.43 -24.88 -13.61
C PRO A 53 -7.56 -23.35 -13.55
N TYR A 54 -6.97 -22.69 -14.52
CA TYR A 54 -7.27 -21.28 -14.82
C TYR A 54 -7.48 -21.13 -16.34
N PHE A 55 -8.04 -20.00 -16.74
CA PHE A 55 -8.31 -19.69 -18.12
C PHE A 55 -7.44 -18.55 -18.58
N VAL A 56 -7.00 -18.62 -19.83
CA VAL A 56 -6.35 -17.53 -20.53
C VAL A 56 -7.34 -17.03 -21.56
N LEU A 57 -7.80 -15.79 -21.38
CA LEU A 57 -8.76 -15.14 -22.25
C LEU A 57 -7.99 -14.26 -23.24
N LEU A 58 -8.34 -14.36 -24.52
CA LEU A 58 -8.00 -13.34 -25.50
C LEU A 58 -9.18 -12.37 -25.55
N LEU A 59 -8.91 -11.13 -25.21
CA LEU A 59 -9.89 -10.05 -25.13
C LEU A 59 -9.67 -9.06 -26.27
N GLU A 60 -10.72 -8.49 -26.79
CA GLU A 60 -10.71 -7.39 -27.75
C GLU A 60 -11.47 -6.20 -27.16
N ASP A 61 -10.91 -5.00 -27.28
CA ASP A 61 -11.57 -3.78 -26.83
C ASP A 61 -12.43 -3.14 -27.92
N GLU A 62 -13.17 -2.07 -27.56
CA GLU A 62 -14.01 -1.30 -28.48
C GLU A 62 -13.22 -0.65 -29.64
N ASN A 63 -11.92 -0.62 -29.58
CA ASN A 63 -11.02 -0.07 -30.60
C ASN A 63 -10.32 -1.18 -31.43
N GLY A 64 -10.66 -2.46 -31.20
CA GLY A 64 -10.04 -3.61 -31.89
C GLY A 64 -8.66 -4.00 -31.35
N ASN A 65 -8.23 -3.47 -30.18
CA ASN A 65 -6.99 -3.87 -29.57
C ASN A 65 -7.14 -5.21 -28.87
N LYS A 66 -6.21 -6.13 -29.12
CA LYS A 66 -6.24 -7.49 -28.56
C LYS A 66 -5.20 -7.66 -27.47
N PHE A 67 -5.57 -8.35 -26.40
CA PHE A 67 -4.67 -8.64 -25.29
C PHE A 67 -5.07 -9.90 -24.55
N VAL A 68 -4.16 -10.42 -23.76
CA VAL A 68 -4.34 -11.67 -23.01
C VAL A 68 -4.50 -11.37 -21.54
N GLN A 69 -5.50 -12.02 -20.91
CA GLN A 69 -5.73 -11.90 -19.47
C GLN A 69 -6.01 -13.27 -18.84
N LYS A 70 -5.46 -13.49 -17.64
CA LYS A 70 -5.79 -14.67 -16.82
C LYS A 70 -7.15 -14.48 -16.14
N ALA A 71 -7.96 -15.52 -16.13
CA ALA A 71 -9.23 -15.58 -15.41
C ALA A 71 -9.32 -16.88 -14.59
N MET A 72 -9.89 -16.81 -13.38
CA MET A 72 -10.12 -17.99 -12.54
C MET A 72 -11.49 -18.60 -12.78
N LYS A 73 -12.41 -17.86 -13.38
CA LYS A 73 -13.74 -18.34 -13.79
C LYS A 73 -13.77 -18.64 -15.28
N GLU A 74 -14.52 -19.67 -15.64
CA GLU A 74 -14.78 -19.99 -17.03
C GLU A 74 -15.65 -18.89 -17.65
N CYS A 75 -15.24 -18.41 -18.82
CA CYS A 75 -15.96 -17.46 -19.65
C CYS A 75 -16.30 -18.13 -20.99
N LYS A 76 -17.18 -17.53 -21.76
CA LYS A 76 -17.50 -17.97 -23.12
C LYS A 76 -17.03 -16.96 -24.14
N ILE A 77 -16.71 -17.41 -25.34
CA ILE A 77 -16.46 -16.50 -26.47
C ILE A 77 -17.74 -15.69 -26.71
N GLY A 78 -17.57 -14.38 -26.86
CA GLY A 78 -18.68 -13.42 -26.98
C GLY A 78 -19.11 -12.79 -25.64
N ASP A 79 -18.63 -13.26 -24.49
CA ASP A 79 -18.89 -12.61 -23.21
C ASP A 79 -18.31 -11.18 -23.23
N LYS A 80 -19.12 -10.23 -22.75
CA LYS A 80 -18.75 -8.81 -22.71
C LYS A 80 -18.54 -8.34 -21.29
N PHE A 81 -17.47 -7.61 -21.08
CA PHE A 81 -17.13 -6.99 -19.81
C PHE A 81 -17.12 -5.47 -19.98
N GLU A 82 -17.79 -4.76 -19.08
CA GLU A 82 -17.56 -3.33 -18.90
C GLU A 82 -16.53 -3.14 -17.79
N ILE A 83 -15.43 -2.49 -18.14
CA ILE A 83 -14.48 -2.03 -17.13
C ILE A 83 -15.11 -0.80 -16.47
N LYS A 84 -15.75 -1.01 -15.34
CA LYS A 84 -16.17 0.10 -14.49
C LYS A 84 -14.90 0.72 -13.90
N GLU A 85 -14.78 2.03 -14.03
CA GLU A 85 -13.84 2.81 -13.21
C GLU A 85 -14.28 2.67 -11.75
N SER A 86 -13.90 1.59 -11.11
CA SER A 86 -14.02 1.49 -9.67
C SER A 86 -12.62 1.65 -9.11
N GLN A 87 -12.34 2.82 -8.54
CA GLN A 87 -11.40 2.86 -7.43
C GLN A 87 -11.98 1.91 -6.38
N ASN A 88 -11.63 0.64 -6.50
CA ASN A 88 -12.13 -0.34 -5.55
C ASN A 88 -11.35 -0.14 -4.24
N LYS A 89 -11.88 0.75 -3.39
CA LYS A 89 -11.32 1.07 -2.07
C LYS A 89 -11.18 -0.16 -1.17
N ASN A 90 -11.80 -1.28 -1.57
CA ASN A 90 -11.74 -2.56 -0.86
C ASN A 90 -10.64 -3.49 -1.39
N SER A 91 -9.91 -3.10 -2.44
CA SER A 91 -8.82 -3.92 -2.96
C SER A 91 -7.59 -3.88 -2.06
N VAL A 92 -6.93 -5.04 -1.96
CA VAL A 92 -5.59 -5.17 -1.37
C VAL A 92 -4.67 -5.79 -2.40
N VAL A 93 -3.58 -5.12 -2.69
CA VAL A 93 -2.51 -5.64 -3.54
C VAL A 93 -1.51 -6.39 -2.68
N ILE A 94 -1.18 -7.61 -3.07
CA ILE A 94 -0.09 -8.41 -2.48
C ILE A 94 0.98 -8.56 -3.56
N TRP A 95 2.18 -8.04 -3.31
CA TRP A 95 3.28 -8.17 -4.27
C TRP A 95 4.55 -8.70 -3.62
N ARG A 96 5.19 -9.67 -4.26
CA ARG A 96 6.46 -10.21 -3.78
C ARG A 96 7.62 -9.40 -4.37
N VAL A 97 8.52 -8.96 -3.52
CA VAL A 97 9.79 -8.34 -3.93
C VAL A 97 10.67 -9.42 -4.54
N LYS A 98 10.80 -9.40 -5.85
CA LYS A 98 11.54 -10.41 -6.60
C LYS A 98 12.91 -9.91 -7.05
N TYR A 99 12.99 -8.66 -7.44
CA TYR A 99 14.21 -8.03 -7.94
C TYR A 99 14.61 -6.84 -7.08
N ASP A 100 13.71 -5.87 -6.93
CA ASP A 100 13.92 -4.67 -6.13
C ASP A 100 12.60 -4.14 -5.56
N LEU A 101 12.70 -3.21 -4.62
CA LEU A 101 11.56 -2.56 -3.98
C LEU A 101 10.86 -1.58 -4.91
N TYR A 102 11.61 -0.93 -5.81
CA TYR A 102 11.06 0.00 -6.79
C TYR A 102 9.98 -0.69 -7.65
N GLU A 103 10.31 -1.85 -8.22
CA GLU A 103 9.35 -2.64 -9.02
C GLU A 103 8.12 -3.00 -8.21
N ALA A 104 8.31 -3.48 -6.97
CA ALA A 104 7.22 -3.91 -6.10
C ALA A 104 6.27 -2.75 -5.76
N ILE A 105 6.80 -1.60 -5.32
CA ILE A 105 6.01 -0.41 -4.96
C ILE A 105 5.33 0.18 -6.20
N SER A 106 6.04 0.25 -7.34
CA SER A 106 5.47 0.71 -8.60
C SER A 106 4.29 -0.14 -9.06
N LYS A 107 4.36 -1.48 -8.88
CA LYS A 107 3.27 -2.40 -9.19
C LYS A 107 2.07 -2.22 -8.28
N ILE A 108 2.29 -2.01 -6.99
CA ILE A 108 1.22 -1.71 -6.04
C ILE A 108 0.48 -0.44 -6.45
N ILE A 109 1.21 0.65 -6.70
CA ILE A 109 0.63 1.92 -7.12
C ILE A 109 -0.13 1.77 -8.45
N PHE A 110 0.41 0.98 -9.39
CA PHE A 110 -0.23 0.70 -10.67
C PHE A 110 -1.54 -0.09 -10.49
N LEU A 111 -1.55 -1.15 -9.70
CA LEU A 111 -2.70 -2.02 -9.50
C LEU A 111 -3.81 -1.35 -8.68
N LEU A 112 -3.49 -0.34 -7.89
CA LEU A 112 -4.44 0.52 -7.18
C LEU A 112 -4.87 1.73 -8.05
N ASP A 113 -4.94 1.58 -9.38
CA ASP A 113 -5.32 2.58 -10.40
C ASP A 113 -4.38 3.78 -10.52
N GLY A 114 -3.18 3.63 -10.01
CA GLY A 114 -2.12 4.62 -10.13
C GLY A 114 -2.40 5.91 -9.35
N LEU A 115 -1.36 6.68 -9.15
CA LEU A 115 -1.46 8.01 -8.56
C LEU A 115 -1.51 9.05 -9.69
N LYS A 116 -2.57 9.86 -9.72
CA LYS A 116 -2.64 11.05 -10.57
C LYS A 116 -1.91 12.18 -9.85
N LEU A 117 -0.59 12.25 -10.07
CA LEU A 117 0.25 13.28 -9.49
C LEU A 117 0.51 14.40 -10.50
N ASP A 118 0.65 15.60 -9.98
CA ASP A 118 1.16 16.77 -10.69
C ASP A 118 2.11 17.54 -9.77
N GLN A 119 2.77 18.54 -10.33
CA GLN A 119 3.80 19.32 -9.62
C GLN A 119 3.30 20.09 -8.40
N ASN A 120 1.98 20.30 -8.27
CA ASN A 120 1.38 21.09 -7.19
C ASN A 120 0.84 20.22 -6.05
N LYS A 121 0.72 18.92 -6.27
CA LYS A 121 0.20 17.98 -5.27
C LYS A 121 1.09 17.92 -4.03
N LYS A 122 0.49 18.22 -2.87
CA LYS A 122 1.13 18.11 -1.55
C LYS A 122 0.97 16.71 -1.03
N ILE A 123 2.09 16.07 -0.67
CA ILE A 123 2.14 14.67 -0.25
C ILE A 123 2.72 14.57 1.15
N LEU A 124 2.04 13.86 2.03
CA LEU A 124 2.50 13.56 3.38
C LEU A 124 2.74 12.06 3.53
N ILE A 125 3.96 11.65 3.86
CA ILE A 125 4.34 10.25 4.08
C ILE A 125 4.54 10.02 5.57
N LEU A 126 3.90 8.99 6.12
CA LEU A 126 3.99 8.58 7.52
C LEU A 126 4.71 7.22 7.64
N PRO A 127 6.04 7.16 7.79
CA PRO A 127 6.74 5.92 8.10
C PRO A 127 6.47 5.50 9.55
N THR A 128 6.62 4.20 9.85
CA THR A 128 6.71 3.73 11.24
C THR A 128 8.04 4.16 11.84
N LEU A 129 7.97 4.92 12.93
CA LEU A 129 9.12 5.30 13.75
C LEU A 129 8.73 5.08 15.23
N VAL A 130 9.27 4.03 15.85
CA VAL A 130 8.88 3.60 17.22
C VAL A 130 10.06 3.57 18.19
N SER A 131 11.27 3.39 17.72
CA SER A 131 12.47 3.23 18.55
C SER A 131 13.71 3.85 17.90
N VAL A 132 14.72 4.14 18.73
CA VAL A 132 16.05 4.57 18.26
C VAL A 132 16.86 3.31 17.93
N CYS A 133 16.67 2.79 16.74
CA CYS A 133 17.30 1.55 16.29
C CYS A 133 17.86 1.66 14.87
N HIS A 134 18.80 0.78 14.56
CA HIS A 134 19.37 0.66 13.21
C HIS A 134 18.38 -0.05 12.28
N PRO A 135 18.39 0.20 10.95
CA PRO A 135 17.51 -0.47 9.99
C PRO A 135 17.51 -2.01 10.07
N HIS A 136 18.61 -2.64 10.46
CA HIS A 136 18.72 -4.08 10.63
C HIS A 136 17.81 -4.66 11.72
N GLU A 137 17.45 -3.85 12.72
CA GLU A 137 16.58 -4.27 13.82
C GLU A 137 15.10 -4.37 13.41
N ARG A 138 14.76 -3.79 12.26
CA ARG A 138 13.42 -3.87 11.64
C ARG A 138 12.26 -3.39 12.52
N GLU A 139 12.55 -2.48 13.47
CA GLU A 139 11.52 -1.87 14.31
C GLU A 139 10.83 -0.68 13.64
N ASN A 140 11.53 -0.01 12.74
CA ASN A 140 11.07 1.13 11.97
C ASN A 140 10.92 0.75 10.49
N THR A 141 10.15 1.53 9.72
CA THR A 141 10.12 1.42 8.26
C THR A 141 11.54 1.43 7.71
N HIS A 142 11.86 0.50 6.82
CA HIS A 142 13.18 0.43 6.22
C HIS A 142 13.45 1.65 5.34
N PRO A 143 14.63 2.30 5.41
CA PRO A 143 14.93 3.51 4.65
C PRO A 143 14.84 3.30 3.14
N GLU A 144 15.20 2.13 2.61
CA GLU A 144 15.06 1.83 1.19
C GLU A 144 13.59 1.87 0.72
N VAL A 145 12.64 1.39 1.52
CA VAL A 145 11.21 1.46 1.16
C VAL A 145 10.75 2.92 1.02
N LEU A 146 11.24 3.79 1.89
CA LEU A 146 10.97 5.23 1.80
C LEU A 146 11.65 5.85 0.58
N ARG A 147 12.92 5.49 0.31
CA ARG A 147 13.68 6.00 -0.83
C ARG A 147 12.97 5.71 -2.14
N GLU A 148 12.70 4.44 -2.38
CA GLU A 148 12.03 3.99 -3.61
C GLU A 148 10.65 4.62 -3.79
N LEU A 149 9.88 4.76 -2.69
CA LEU A 149 8.60 5.45 -2.76
C LEU A 149 8.78 6.92 -3.19
N ILE A 150 9.73 7.67 -2.60
CA ILE A 150 9.97 9.08 -2.95
C ILE A 150 10.41 9.20 -4.41
N GLU A 151 11.31 8.36 -4.87
CA GLU A 151 11.77 8.34 -6.27
C GLU A 151 10.61 8.10 -7.24
N ILE A 152 9.76 7.11 -6.98
CA ILE A 152 8.55 6.84 -7.76
C ILE A 152 7.60 8.05 -7.79
N LEU A 153 7.40 8.73 -6.67
CA LEU A 153 6.54 9.91 -6.61
C LEU A 153 7.08 11.05 -7.46
N ILE A 154 8.41 11.29 -7.40
CA ILE A 154 9.09 12.31 -8.20
C ILE A 154 9.01 11.99 -9.69
N GLU A 155 9.28 10.73 -10.09
CA GLU A 155 9.17 10.29 -11.48
C GLU A 155 7.73 10.41 -12.02
N LYS A 156 6.73 10.23 -11.16
CA LYS A 156 5.32 10.44 -11.51
C LYS A 156 4.90 11.90 -11.56
N GLY A 157 5.81 12.85 -11.32
CA GLY A 157 5.60 14.28 -11.51
C GLY A 157 5.45 15.10 -10.23
N ALA A 158 5.57 14.50 -9.03
CA ALA A 158 5.60 15.27 -7.80
C ALA A 158 6.92 16.05 -7.67
N LYS A 159 6.86 17.26 -7.11
CA LYS A 159 8.08 18.00 -6.74
C LYS A 159 8.53 17.57 -5.33
N ALA A 160 9.83 17.38 -5.13
CA ALA A 160 10.41 17.03 -3.84
C ALA A 160 10.02 18.02 -2.73
N GLU A 161 9.96 19.32 -3.04
CA GLU A 161 9.53 20.38 -2.11
C GLU A 161 8.08 20.23 -1.61
N ASN A 162 7.23 19.51 -2.35
CA ASN A 162 5.84 19.22 -2.00
C ASN A 162 5.65 17.86 -1.31
N ILE A 163 6.71 17.08 -1.18
CA ILE A 163 6.70 15.82 -0.42
C ILE A 163 7.23 16.11 0.99
N LYS A 164 6.48 15.69 2.00
CA LYS A 164 6.88 15.78 3.40
C LYS A 164 6.85 14.40 4.03
N VAL A 165 7.90 14.05 4.76
CA VAL A 165 7.93 12.86 5.61
C VAL A 165 7.68 13.32 7.03
N ALA A 166 6.76 12.68 7.74
CA ALA A 166 6.38 13.13 9.07
C ALA A 166 6.29 11.96 10.06
N GLY A 167 6.50 12.26 11.33
CA GLY A 167 6.32 11.30 12.40
C GLY A 167 6.01 11.96 13.73
N GLN A 168 5.48 11.16 14.66
CA GLN A 168 5.29 11.54 16.04
C GLN A 168 5.71 10.36 16.93
N SER A 169 6.60 10.64 17.89
CA SER A 169 6.98 9.65 18.91
C SER A 169 5.82 9.48 19.90
N GLN A 170 5.48 8.23 20.17
CA GLN A 170 4.54 7.86 21.25
C GLN A 170 5.25 7.68 22.61
N SER A 171 6.58 7.81 22.65
CA SER A 171 7.41 7.85 23.86
C SER A 171 7.96 9.26 24.11
N ASP A 172 8.79 9.42 25.13
CA ASP A 172 9.48 10.70 25.42
C ASP A 172 10.72 10.91 24.56
N THR A 173 11.14 9.88 23.82
CA THR A 173 12.27 9.97 22.90
C THR A 173 11.93 10.91 21.72
N PRO A 174 12.82 11.86 21.39
CA PRO A 174 12.61 12.72 20.22
C PRO A 174 12.52 11.92 18.93
N ILE A 175 11.53 12.26 18.08
CA ILE A 175 11.31 11.56 16.81
C ILE A 175 12.51 11.72 15.87
N GLU A 176 13.20 12.84 15.93
CA GLU A 176 14.39 13.09 15.13
C GLU A 176 15.53 12.11 15.45
N ALA A 177 15.67 11.68 16.73
CA ALA A 177 16.66 10.66 17.11
C ALA A 177 16.33 9.30 16.49
N MET A 178 15.04 8.93 16.47
CA MET A 178 14.56 7.72 15.81
C MET A 178 14.82 7.79 14.29
N ALA A 179 14.40 8.88 13.65
CA ALA A 179 14.56 9.09 12.21
C ALA A 179 16.04 9.16 11.77
N LYS A 180 16.91 9.71 12.61
CA LYS A 180 18.36 9.73 12.36
C LYS A 180 18.95 8.33 12.44
N LYS A 181 18.69 7.58 13.51
CA LYS A 181 19.28 6.26 13.72
C LYS A 181 18.77 5.23 12.72
N SER A 182 17.50 5.33 12.32
CA SER A 182 16.89 4.49 11.28
C SER A 182 17.23 4.93 9.84
N GLN A 183 18.06 5.94 9.64
CA GLN A 183 18.47 6.51 8.35
C GLN A 183 17.34 7.18 7.54
N ILE A 184 16.15 7.32 8.09
CA ILE A 184 15.02 8.04 7.44
C ILE A 184 15.39 9.50 7.15
N LEU A 185 16.07 10.20 8.09
CA LEU A 185 16.54 11.57 7.85
C LEU A 185 17.55 11.66 6.71
N PHE A 186 18.41 10.66 6.56
CA PHE A 186 19.38 10.59 5.47
C PHE A 186 18.68 10.51 4.12
N VAL A 187 17.70 9.60 3.99
CA VAL A 187 16.88 9.49 2.77
C VAL A 187 16.14 10.80 2.45
N CYS A 188 15.59 11.46 3.46
CA CYS A 188 14.95 12.76 3.26
C CYS A 188 15.94 13.81 2.71
N GLN A 189 17.15 13.88 3.26
CA GLN A 189 18.18 14.82 2.82
C GLN A 189 18.66 14.54 1.39
N GLU A 190 18.94 13.28 1.05
CA GLU A 190 19.35 12.86 -0.30
C GLU A 190 18.31 13.28 -1.36
N ASN A 191 17.02 13.10 -1.05
CA ASN A 191 15.93 13.41 -1.97
C ASN A 191 15.42 14.85 -1.86
N ARG A 192 16.03 15.69 -1.03
CA ARG A 192 15.61 17.09 -0.75
C ARG A 192 14.16 17.20 -0.28
N VAL A 193 13.73 16.21 0.52
CA VAL A 193 12.42 16.14 1.14
C VAL A 193 12.54 16.56 2.60
N GLU A 194 11.56 17.30 3.10
CA GLU A 194 11.58 17.80 4.48
C GLU A 194 10.99 16.74 5.45
N PHE A 195 11.62 16.58 6.61
CA PHE A 195 11.11 15.75 7.71
C PHE A 195 10.46 16.61 8.78
N TRP A 196 9.24 16.25 9.21
CA TRP A 196 8.46 16.99 10.21
C TRP A 196 8.22 16.18 11.49
N ASP A 197 8.53 16.78 12.64
CA ASP A 197 7.99 16.34 13.93
C ASP A 197 6.56 16.87 14.07
N LEU A 198 5.58 15.97 14.05
CA LEU A 198 4.17 16.34 14.16
C LEU A 198 3.81 16.97 15.51
N ARG A 199 4.58 16.70 16.57
CA ARG A 199 4.38 17.36 17.88
C ARG A 199 4.62 18.87 17.82
N LYS A 200 5.43 19.34 16.88
CA LYS A 200 5.73 20.76 16.65
C LYS A 200 4.73 21.42 15.71
N ARG A 201 3.68 20.70 15.29
CA ARG A 201 2.64 21.17 14.38
C ARG A 201 1.32 21.33 15.10
N ASN A 202 0.34 21.96 14.46
CA ASN A 202 -0.99 22.16 15.01
C ASN A 202 -1.83 20.89 14.96
N PHE A 203 -2.76 20.76 15.92
CA PHE A 203 -3.74 19.72 15.98
C PHE A 203 -5.15 20.28 15.90
N LYS A 204 -6.00 19.63 15.13
CA LYS A 204 -7.41 19.93 15.00
C LYS A 204 -8.23 18.96 15.85
N ARG A 205 -9.18 19.52 16.62
CA ARG A 205 -10.13 18.71 17.37
C ARG A 205 -11.26 18.26 16.46
N ILE A 206 -11.51 16.95 16.42
CA ILE A 206 -12.56 16.32 15.62
C ILE A 206 -13.36 15.41 16.55
N GLU A 207 -14.66 15.60 16.57
CA GLU A 207 -15.58 14.69 17.27
C GLU A 207 -16.14 13.68 16.26
N LYS A 208 -15.96 12.41 16.54
CA LYS A 208 -16.40 11.31 15.69
C LYS A 208 -16.71 10.08 16.55
N GLU A 209 -17.85 9.41 16.29
CA GLU A 209 -18.26 8.17 16.98
C GLU A 209 -18.23 8.26 18.52
N GLY A 210 -18.60 9.42 19.05
CA GLY A 210 -18.64 9.67 20.50
C GLY A 210 -17.27 9.88 21.16
N LEU A 211 -16.20 10.00 20.36
CA LEU A 211 -14.85 10.30 20.83
C LEU A 211 -14.35 11.61 20.25
N VAL A 212 -13.43 12.25 21.00
CA VAL A 212 -12.76 13.47 20.57
C VAL A 212 -11.32 13.15 20.20
N PHE A 213 -10.97 13.40 18.94
CA PHE A 213 -9.63 13.19 18.41
C PHE A 213 -8.92 14.54 18.20
N GLU A 214 -7.73 14.68 18.73
CA GLU A 214 -6.83 15.80 18.37
C GLU A 214 -5.88 15.30 17.27
N ILE A 215 -6.25 15.53 16.01
CA ILE A 215 -5.54 15.04 14.83
C ILE A 215 -4.63 16.14 14.27
N SER A 216 -3.41 15.77 13.86
CA SER A 216 -2.50 16.70 13.20
C SER A 216 -3.19 17.37 12.01
N GLU A 217 -3.18 18.72 11.95
CA GLU A 217 -3.77 19.47 10.85
C GLU A 217 -3.13 19.14 9.50
N GLU A 218 -1.88 18.66 9.51
CA GLU A 218 -1.15 18.34 8.29
C GLU A 218 -1.84 17.23 7.48
N VAL A 219 -2.61 16.36 8.13
CA VAL A 219 -3.42 15.33 7.46
C VAL A 219 -4.48 15.95 6.53
N PHE A 220 -5.01 17.12 6.89
CA PHE A 220 -6.08 17.78 6.14
C PHE A 220 -5.56 18.86 5.16
N LYS A 221 -4.26 19.19 5.23
CA LYS A 221 -3.61 20.19 4.37
C LYS A 221 -2.89 19.60 3.17
N ASN A 222 -2.77 18.27 3.13
CA ASN A 222 -2.12 17.55 2.04
C ASN A 222 -3.15 16.85 1.15
N ASP A 223 -2.86 16.80 -0.15
CA ASP A 223 -3.74 16.21 -1.17
C ASP A 223 -3.66 14.68 -1.21
N LEU A 224 -2.53 14.13 -0.79
CA LEU A 224 -2.27 12.70 -0.71
C LEU A 224 -1.57 12.36 0.61
N ILE A 225 -2.14 11.44 1.35
CA ILE A 225 -1.54 10.88 2.55
C ILE A 225 -1.08 9.47 2.21
N ILE A 226 0.19 9.17 2.48
CA ILE A 226 0.74 7.82 2.32
C ILE A 226 1.19 7.31 3.68
N ASN A 227 0.54 6.28 4.16
CA ASN A 227 0.94 5.54 5.34
C ASN A 227 1.92 4.45 4.90
N LEU A 228 3.11 4.44 5.50
CA LEU A 228 4.21 3.53 5.15
C LEU A 228 4.58 2.65 6.37
N PRO A 229 3.66 1.78 6.83
CA PRO A 229 3.90 0.95 8.00
C PRO A 229 4.88 -0.18 7.71
N ILE A 230 5.60 -0.61 8.75
CA ILE A 230 6.19 -1.94 8.77
C ILE A 230 5.18 -2.92 9.38
N LEU A 231 5.03 -4.11 8.78
CA LEU A 231 4.19 -5.17 9.31
C LEU A 231 4.92 -5.94 10.40
N LYS A 232 4.25 -6.18 11.54
CA LYS A 232 4.85 -6.86 12.71
C LYS A 232 3.87 -7.82 13.35
N LEU A 233 4.39 -8.87 14.01
CA LEU A 233 3.63 -9.61 15.03
C LEU A 233 3.74 -8.87 16.37
N ASP A 234 2.63 -8.80 17.09
CA ASP A 234 2.54 -8.13 18.39
C ASP A 234 1.79 -9.01 19.40
N SER A 235 2.35 -9.19 20.59
CA SER A 235 1.80 -10.09 21.61
C SER A 235 0.45 -9.62 22.18
N LYS A 236 0.10 -8.33 22.06
CA LYS A 236 -1.16 -7.78 22.61
C LYS A 236 -2.22 -7.63 21.54
N LEU A 237 -1.86 -7.06 20.39
CA LEU A 237 -2.78 -6.78 19.28
C LEU A 237 -2.81 -7.90 18.24
N GLY A 238 -1.98 -8.93 18.36
CA GLY A 238 -1.75 -9.96 17.34
C GLY A 238 -0.84 -9.44 16.22
N ILE A 239 -1.22 -8.33 15.60
CA ILE A 239 -0.42 -7.64 14.59
C ILE A 239 -0.36 -6.13 14.84
N LYS A 240 0.67 -5.50 14.30
CA LYS A 240 0.76 -4.06 14.05
C LYS A 240 1.03 -3.84 12.58
N GLY A 241 0.26 -2.96 11.97
CA GLY A 241 0.32 -2.68 10.54
C GLY A 241 -0.22 -1.30 10.21
N ALA A 242 -1.06 -1.23 9.18
CA ALA A 242 -1.55 0.03 8.67
C ALA A 242 -2.44 0.79 9.67
N MET A 243 -3.32 0.09 10.36
CA MET A 243 -4.25 0.73 11.31
C MET A 243 -3.52 1.33 12.51
N GLU A 244 -2.59 0.59 13.13
CA GLU A 244 -1.84 1.06 14.30
C GLU A 244 -0.93 2.24 13.94
N ASN A 245 -0.27 2.19 12.77
CA ASN A 245 0.63 3.26 12.36
C ASN A 245 -0.08 4.60 12.21
N LEU A 246 -1.33 4.64 11.77
CA LEU A 246 -2.13 5.86 11.65
C LEU A 246 -2.34 6.60 12.96
N LEU A 247 -2.30 5.91 14.11
CA LEU A 247 -2.44 6.54 15.42
C LEU A 247 -1.39 7.63 15.70
N ARG A 248 -0.29 7.64 14.93
CA ARG A 248 0.76 8.68 14.99
C ARG A 248 0.32 10.04 14.44
N PHE A 249 -0.85 10.12 13.81
CA PHE A 249 -1.49 11.39 13.51
C PHE A 249 -2.29 11.97 14.68
N TRP A 250 -2.57 11.17 15.71
CA TRP A 250 -3.27 11.59 16.91
C TRP A 250 -2.28 12.13 17.93
N LYS A 251 -2.55 13.30 18.51
CA LYS A 251 -1.72 13.94 19.55
C LYS A 251 -1.47 12.96 20.69
N LYS A 252 -0.20 12.73 21.02
CA LYS A 252 0.24 11.70 21.97
C LYS A 252 -0.52 11.73 23.29
N GLU A 253 -0.63 12.92 23.92
CA GLU A 253 -1.21 13.08 25.24
C GLU A 253 -2.71 12.74 25.21
N SER A 254 -3.41 13.18 24.18
CA SER A 254 -4.84 12.90 23.97
C SER A 254 -5.07 11.40 23.71
N TYR A 255 -4.23 10.78 22.86
CA TYR A 255 -4.29 9.35 22.59
C TYR A 255 -4.06 8.51 23.85
N LEU A 256 -2.99 8.79 24.63
CA LEU A 256 -2.66 8.02 25.81
C LEU A 256 -3.76 8.10 26.87
N GLY A 257 -4.36 9.27 27.05
CA GLY A 257 -5.52 9.43 27.97
C GLY A 257 -6.70 8.57 27.54
N GLN A 258 -7.05 8.57 26.25
CA GLN A 258 -8.19 7.77 25.77
C GLN A 258 -7.86 6.27 25.73
N LYS A 259 -6.62 5.88 25.42
CA LYS A 259 -6.18 4.48 25.44
C LYS A 259 -6.37 3.84 26.82
N TYR A 260 -6.14 4.61 27.89
CA TYR A 260 -6.37 4.14 29.25
C TYR A 260 -7.87 3.89 29.53
N LEU A 261 -8.75 4.71 28.96
CA LEU A 261 -10.22 4.64 29.21
C LEU A 261 -10.93 3.58 28.35
N TYR A 262 -10.55 3.45 27.07
CA TYR A 262 -11.32 2.67 26.08
C TYR A 262 -10.57 1.43 25.55
N GLY A 263 -9.26 1.33 25.81
CA GLY A 263 -8.43 0.29 25.21
C GLY A 263 -7.98 0.61 23.79
N GLU A 264 -6.92 -0.04 23.35
CA GLU A 264 -6.25 0.28 22.07
C GLU A 264 -7.03 -0.19 20.85
N GLU A 265 -7.62 -1.38 20.87
CA GLU A 265 -8.35 -1.96 19.73
C GLU A 265 -9.57 -1.13 19.32
N GLU A 266 -10.34 -0.66 20.31
CA GLU A 266 -11.49 0.21 20.05
C GLU A 266 -11.08 1.54 19.42
N LEU A 267 -9.99 2.13 19.94
CA LEU A 267 -9.47 3.39 19.44
C LEU A 267 -8.93 3.28 18.01
N ILE A 268 -8.20 2.21 17.69
CA ILE A 268 -7.72 1.93 16.34
C ILE A 268 -8.87 1.92 15.35
N LEU A 269 -9.95 1.23 15.67
CA LEU A 269 -11.12 1.10 14.79
C LEU A 269 -11.83 2.45 14.56
N LYS A 270 -12.08 3.20 15.64
CA LYS A 270 -12.78 4.50 15.57
C LYS A 270 -11.92 5.60 14.94
N PHE A 271 -10.61 5.60 15.21
CA PHE A 271 -9.69 6.63 14.69
C PHE A 271 -9.60 6.64 13.17
N LYS A 272 -9.56 5.47 12.54
CA LYS A 272 -9.57 5.34 11.08
C LYS A 272 -10.69 6.18 10.45
N ASN A 273 -11.89 6.17 11.06
CA ASN A 273 -13.06 6.86 10.51
C ASN A 273 -12.99 8.39 10.66
N ALA A 274 -12.06 8.90 11.47
CA ALA A 274 -11.82 10.34 11.62
C ALA A 274 -10.78 10.90 10.63
N LEU A 275 -10.10 10.02 9.87
CA LEU A 275 -9.09 10.40 8.89
C LEU A 275 -9.69 10.51 7.47
N PRO A 276 -9.09 11.34 6.60
CA PRO A 276 -9.38 11.29 5.17
C PRO A 276 -8.88 9.97 4.56
N GLU A 277 -9.05 9.82 3.26
CA GLU A 277 -8.50 8.69 2.53
C GLU A 277 -6.98 8.65 2.61
N VAL A 278 -6.42 7.46 2.87
CA VAL A 278 -4.98 7.23 3.02
C VAL A 278 -4.56 6.06 2.13
N LEU A 279 -3.55 6.26 1.31
CA LEU A 279 -2.87 5.16 0.63
C LEU A 279 -1.93 4.47 1.62
N ASN A 280 -2.10 3.18 1.82
CA ASN A 280 -1.22 2.38 2.67
C ASN A 280 -0.31 1.53 1.78
N ILE A 281 1.00 1.63 1.99
CA ILE A 281 2.03 0.80 1.36
C ILE A 281 2.84 0.19 2.51
N ALA A 282 2.60 -1.07 2.82
CA ALA A 282 3.14 -1.73 3.99
C ALA A 282 4.38 -2.56 3.66
N ASP A 283 5.45 -2.31 4.40
CA ASP A 283 6.70 -3.09 4.35
C ASP A 283 6.50 -4.42 5.08
N GLY A 284 6.36 -5.49 4.33
CA GLY A 284 6.31 -6.87 4.76
C GLY A 284 7.52 -7.69 4.28
N THR A 285 8.62 -7.05 3.94
CA THR A 285 9.83 -7.74 3.47
C THR A 285 10.43 -8.62 4.55
N ILE A 286 10.53 -8.09 5.76
CA ILE A 286 10.98 -8.81 6.95
C ILE A 286 10.03 -8.48 8.09
N ILE A 287 9.41 -9.50 8.66
CA ILE A 287 8.44 -9.38 9.74
C ILE A 287 9.11 -9.60 11.09
N PRO A 288 9.27 -8.56 11.93
CA PRO A 288 9.74 -8.74 13.29
C PRO A 288 8.65 -9.39 14.16
N LYS A 289 9.09 -10.25 15.08
CA LYS A 289 8.26 -10.96 16.07
C LYS A 289 8.51 -10.39 17.46
N SER A 290 7.53 -10.55 18.36
CA SER A 290 7.64 -10.06 19.74
C SER A 290 8.78 -10.67 20.56
N ASN A 291 9.32 -11.81 20.11
CA ASN A 291 10.46 -12.49 20.75
C ASN A 291 11.83 -12.03 20.24
N GLY A 292 11.90 -10.98 19.42
CA GLY A 292 13.11 -10.45 18.82
C GLY A 292 13.62 -11.19 17.58
N GLN A 293 12.94 -12.26 17.15
CA GLN A 293 13.22 -12.92 15.88
C GLN A 293 12.56 -12.17 14.71
N SER A 294 12.93 -12.53 13.49
CA SER A 294 12.33 -11.99 12.28
C SER A 294 12.15 -13.09 11.24
N VAL A 295 11.12 -12.94 10.41
CA VAL A 295 10.86 -13.84 9.29
C VAL A 295 10.90 -13.05 7.98
N ILE A 296 11.59 -13.60 6.99
CA ILE A 296 11.67 -13.01 5.65
C ILE A 296 10.46 -13.48 4.86
N LEU A 297 9.59 -12.54 4.45
CA LEU A 297 8.46 -12.83 3.57
C LEU A 297 8.64 -12.25 2.16
N ASP A 298 9.50 -11.24 1.99
CA ASP A 298 9.71 -10.52 0.74
C ASP A 298 8.40 -9.99 0.12
N LEU A 299 7.50 -9.45 0.95
CA LEU A 299 6.23 -8.91 0.50
C LEU A 299 6.14 -7.40 0.72
N VAL A 300 5.43 -6.74 -0.18
CA VAL A 300 4.88 -5.40 0.03
C VAL A 300 3.38 -5.48 -0.21
N LEU A 301 2.59 -4.88 0.67
CA LEU A 301 1.14 -4.83 0.55
C LEU A 301 0.69 -3.40 0.31
N GLY A 302 -0.38 -3.22 -0.48
CA GLY A 302 -0.96 -1.90 -0.72
C GLY A 302 -2.48 -1.89 -0.68
N SER A 303 -3.07 -0.83 -0.13
CA SER A 303 -4.53 -0.64 -0.10
C SER A 303 -4.89 0.80 0.27
N PHE A 304 -6.02 1.30 -0.21
CA PHE A 304 -6.64 2.51 0.33
C PHE A 304 -7.43 2.24 1.63
N ASN A 305 -7.72 0.97 1.93
CA ASN A 305 -8.38 0.57 3.18
C ASN A 305 -7.37 -0.08 4.14
N PRO A 306 -6.91 0.62 5.21
CA PRO A 306 -5.92 0.09 6.14
C PRO A 306 -6.41 -1.15 6.90
N GLN A 307 -7.72 -1.24 7.17
CA GLN A 307 -8.31 -2.37 7.87
C GLN A 307 -8.32 -3.64 7.00
N ASN A 308 -8.60 -3.50 5.69
CA ASN A 308 -8.51 -4.60 4.74
C ASN A 308 -7.06 -5.07 4.58
N LEU A 309 -6.09 -4.14 4.55
CA LEU A 309 -4.68 -4.48 4.47
C LEU A 309 -4.24 -5.31 5.69
N ASP A 310 -4.55 -4.85 6.89
CA ASP A 310 -4.23 -5.56 8.14
C ASP A 310 -4.97 -6.90 8.22
N ARG A 311 -6.21 -6.98 7.72
CA ARG A 311 -6.97 -8.24 7.62
C ARG A 311 -6.26 -9.27 6.73
N ILE A 312 -5.79 -8.85 5.57
CA ILE A 312 -5.03 -9.70 4.64
C ILE A 312 -3.69 -10.12 5.26
N PHE A 313 -3.00 -9.20 5.97
CA PHE A 313 -1.76 -9.55 6.64
C PHE A 313 -1.98 -10.62 7.74
N ALA A 314 -3.04 -10.54 8.53
CA ALA A 314 -3.37 -11.55 9.53
C ALA A 314 -3.59 -12.93 8.88
N GLU A 315 -4.25 -12.99 7.72
CA GLU A 315 -4.43 -14.23 6.95
C GLU A 315 -3.11 -14.78 6.38
N ILE A 316 -2.24 -13.90 5.88
CA ILE A 316 -0.91 -14.29 5.39
C ILE A 316 -0.08 -14.87 6.54
N ALA A 317 -0.14 -14.24 7.71
CA ALA A 317 0.60 -14.62 8.91
C ALA A 317 0.06 -15.87 9.61
N MET A 318 -1.13 -16.35 9.21
CA MET A 318 -1.86 -17.48 9.80
C MET A 318 -2.07 -17.37 11.32
N ILE A 319 -2.29 -16.13 11.80
CA ILE A 319 -2.52 -15.86 13.22
C ILE A 319 -4.02 -15.75 13.55
N PRO A 320 -4.42 -15.92 14.82
CA PRO A 320 -5.77 -15.64 15.27
C PRO A 320 -6.15 -14.18 14.94
N LEU A 321 -7.38 -14.00 14.43
CA LEU A 321 -7.82 -12.69 13.96
C LEU A 321 -8.02 -11.72 15.13
N PRO A 322 -7.30 -10.57 15.16
CA PRO A 322 -7.50 -9.52 16.16
C PRO A 322 -8.94 -9.01 16.20
N ALA A 323 -9.40 -8.56 17.38
CA ALA A 323 -10.79 -8.18 17.56
C ALA A 323 -11.23 -7.03 16.64
N TYR A 324 -10.38 -6.04 16.40
CA TYR A 324 -10.66 -4.91 15.50
C TYR A 324 -10.74 -5.29 14.01
N LEU A 325 -10.37 -6.52 13.64
CA LEU A 325 -10.46 -7.03 12.27
C LEU A 325 -11.62 -8.02 12.06
N LYS A 326 -12.29 -8.47 13.14
CA LYS A 326 -13.35 -9.49 13.03
C LYS A 326 -14.55 -9.09 12.19
N SER A 327 -14.84 -7.78 12.09
CA SER A 327 -15.92 -7.26 11.26
C SER A 327 -15.62 -7.27 9.76
N VAL A 328 -14.35 -7.47 9.37
CA VAL A 328 -13.94 -7.47 7.97
C VAL A 328 -14.08 -8.86 7.39
N LYS A 329 -14.94 -9.01 6.41
CA LYS A 329 -15.15 -10.26 5.69
C LYS A 329 -14.15 -10.40 4.56
N LEU A 330 -13.46 -11.52 4.53
CA LEU A 330 -12.41 -11.78 3.55
C LEU A 330 -12.96 -11.83 2.11
N GLU A 331 -14.15 -12.37 1.95
CA GLU A 331 -14.84 -12.48 0.65
C GLU A 331 -15.25 -11.13 0.04
N GLU A 332 -15.29 -10.06 0.84
CA GLU A 332 -15.59 -8.70 0.38
C GLU A 332 -14.33 -7.94 -0.07
N ILE A 333 -13.13 -8.52 0.17
CA ILE A 333 -11.86 -7.92 -0.22
C ILE A 333 -11.44 -8.44 -1.59
N GLU A 334 -11.25 -7.54 -2.55
CA GLU A 334 -10.63 -7.89 -3.81
C GLU A 334 -9.11 -8.00 -3.64
N ILE A 335 -8.54 -9.16 -3.97
CA ILE A 335 -7.11 -9.41 -3.87
C ILE A 335 -6.48 -9.29 -5.26
N LEU A 336 -5.55 -8.36 -5.39
CA LEU A 336 -4.79 -8.10 -6.60
C LEU A 336 -3.33 -8.59 -6.43
N GLY A 337 -2.70 -8.97 -7.53
CA GLY A 337 -1.33 -9.50 -7.51
C GLY A 337 -1.28 -10.97 -7.06
N ARG A 338 -0.58 -11.27 -5.96
CA ARG A 338 -0.47 -12.63 -5.42
C ARG A 338 -1.72 -13.01 -4.64
N GLN A 339 -2.06 -14.30 -4.69
CA GLN A 339 -3.12 -14.84 -3.84
C GLN A 339 -2.59 -15.16 -2.44
N ILE A 340 -3.43 -15.02 -1.41
CA ILE A 340 -3.04 -15.31 -0.02
C ILE A 340 -2.37 -16.67 0.09
N ALA A 341 -2.99 -17.72 -0.46
CA ALA A 341 -2.47 -19.09 -0.39
C ALA A 341 -1.10 -19.30 -1.06
N GLU A 342 -0.61 -18.35 -1.87
CA GLU A 342 0.72 -18.40 -2.48
C GLU A 342 1.81 -17.84 -1.55
N VAL A 343 1.40 -17.09 -0.53
CA VAL A 343 2.29 -16.32 0.35
C VAL A 343 2.03 -16.56 1.84
N GLN A 344 1.05 -17.39 2.18
CA GLN A 344 0.76 -17.77 3.58
C GLN A 344 1.96 -18.44 4.23
N TRP A 345 2.23 -18.06 5.48
CA TRP A 345 3.28 -18.62 6.30
C TRP A 345 2.87 -18.59 7.77
N ASP A 346 2.96 -19.72 8.47
CA ASP A 346 2.71 -19.77 9.92
C ASP A 346 3.84 -19.03 10.65
N LEU A 347 3.64 -17.73 10.85
CA LEU A 347 4.67 -16.88 11.42
C LEU A 347 4.89 -17.12 12.92
N GLU A 348 3.95 -17.74 13.63
CA GLU A 348 4.15 -18.09 15.04
C GLU A 348 5.12 -19.25 15.18
N ARG A 349 5.09 -20.21 14.23
CA ARG A 349 5.92 -21.42 14.23
C ARG A 349 7.23 -21.28 13.45
N ALA A 350 7.33 -20.28 12.58
CA ALA A 350 8.49 -20.07 11.71
C ALA A 350 9.77 -19.64 12.43
#